data_b0f8a65f09651ae0600306c0c8ff3dd9
#
_entry.id   b0f8a65f09651ae0600306c0c8ff3dd9
#
_cell.length_a   1.000
_cell.length_b   1.000
_cell.length_c   1.000
_cell.angle_alpha   90.00
_cell.angle_beta   90.00
_cell.angle_gamma   90.00
#
_symmetry.space_group_name_H-M   'P 1'
#
loop_
_entity.id
_entity.type
_entity.pdbx_description
1 polymer ?
#
loop_
_entity_poly.entity_id
_entity_poly.type
_entity_poly.pdbx_seq_one_letter_code
_entity_poly.pdbx_strand_id
1 'polypeptide(L)'
;MKKLIYTPILITIVLFCLQGLWLNKIHHAYMKQSMQTIQQLLSLSIAKESSLRNYSLPQNPKNPRIIYRHANQITEEERKQLKGDTINLNSLVSRNISNNMAEAILQLQQDGLIKKKSFIQLTKLDSIFRQELNTANINISHQILLYDKDTIVKQSIGALPTNALFIKKTQLYPIGTKGLQFIQVKANVPFSSFIQEMLQILIESILLTIIILGYVIFLVITIHKKDKLFKRREASVNGTIHDLKSPLNSIITLMSFIKKKVPDIHTQQLVENTERQAQKLVNEIEALLITARKDLSLIHISEPTRPLYI
;
A
#
# COMPACT_ATOMS: atom_id res chain seq x y z
N MET A 1 13.76 -13.01 -28.91
CA MET A 1 13.20 -11.64 -28.98
C MET A 1 11.82 -11.48 -28.32
N LYS A 2 10.78 -12.26 -28.67
CA LYS A 2 9.45 -12.11 -28.04
C LYS A 2 9.50 -12.21 -26.50
N LYS A 3 10.28 -13.14 -25.93
CA LYS A 3 10.43 -13.30 -24.46
C LYS A 3 11.03 -12.06 -23.78
N LEU A 4 11.91 -11.31 -24.44
CA LEU A 4 12.57 -10.14 -23.86
C LEU A 4 11.62 -8.93 -23.72
N ILE A 5 10.56 -8.87 -24.53
CA ILE A 5 9.53 -7.82 -24.46
C ILE A 5 8.49 -8.15 -23.40
N TYR A 6 8.23 -9.43 -23.12
CA TYR A 6 7.24 -9.82 -22.11
C TYR A 6 7.71 -9.54 -20.68
N THR A 7 9.03 -9.58 -20.41
CA THR A 7 9.57 -9.33 -19.07
C THR A 7 9.26 -7.93 -18.54
N PRO A 8 9.52 -6.82 -19.27
CA PRO A 8 9.15 -5.48 -18.78
C PRO A 8 7.65 -5.28 -18.64
N ILE A 9 6.84 -5.88 -19.52
CA ILE A 9 5.38 -5.83 -19.40
C ILE A 9 4.91 -6.54 -18.14
N LEU A 10 5.45 -7.72 -17.84
CA LEU A 10 5.12 -8.48 -16.63
C LEU A 10 5.50 -7.69 -15.38
N ILE A 11 6.70 -7.10 -15.35
CA ILE A 11 7.16 -6.26 -14.23
C ILE A 11 6.21 -5.08 -14.03
N THR A 12 5.78 -4.42 -15.09
CA THR A 12 4.83 -3.30 -15.01
C THR A 12 3.49 -3.74 -14.42
N ILE A 13 2.95 -4.88 -14.86
CA ILE A 13 1.70 -5.43 -14.33
C ILE A 13 1.83 -5.75 -12.84
N VAL A 14 2.91 -6.41 -12.43
CA VAL A 14 3.17 -6.74 -11.02
C VAL A 14 3.26 -5.46 -10.19
N LEU A 15 3.90 -4.43 -10.70
CA LEU A 15 4.06 -3.14 -10.02
C LEU A 15 2.70 -2.44 -9.83
N PHE A 16 1.83 -2.43 -10.84
CA PHE A 16 0.47 -1.91 -10.71
C PHE A 16 -0.36 -2.69 -9.69
N CYS A 17 -0.23 -4.03 -9.67
CA CYS A 17 -0.91 -4.87 -8.66
C CYS A 17 -0.42 -4.53 -7.24
N LEU A 18 0.88 -4.40 -7.04
CA LEU A 18 1.46 -4.03 -5.74
C LEU A 18 1.01 -2.63 -5.29
N GLN A 19 0.96 -1.65 -6.21
CA GLN A 19 0.43 -0.32 -5.90
C GLN A 19 -1.04 -0.36 -5.51
N GLY A 20 -1.87 -1.12 -6.23
CA GLY A 20 -3.29 -1.28 -5.89
C GLY A 20 -3.48 -1.88 -4.49
N LEU A 21 -2.71 -2.91 -4.14
CA LEU A 21 -2.72 -3.52 -2.81
C LEU A 21 -2.26 -2.54 -1.73
N TRP A 22 -1.22 -1.78 -2.00
CA TRP A 22 -0.69 -0.77 -1.09
C TRP A 22 -1.71 0.36 -0.85
N LEU A 23 -2.33 0.87 -1.92
CA LEU A 23 -3.37 1.90 -1.82
C LEU A 23 -4.59 1.43 -1.02
N ASN A 24 -5.01 0.19 -1.23
CA ASN A 24 -6.09 -0.43 -0.45
C ASN A 24 -5.72 -0.53 1.03
N LYS A 25 -4.48 -0.92 1.35
CA LYS A 25 -3.98 -0.98 2.73
C LYS A 25 -3.98 0.40 3.40
N ILE A 26 -3.54 1.45 2.71
CA ILE A 26 -3.57 2.83 3.22
C ILE A 26 -5.00 3.28 3.45
N HIS A 27 -5.91 3.04 2.50
CA HIS A 27 -7.32 3.36 2.67
C HIS A 27 -7.94 2.67 3.89
N HIS A 28 -7.65 1.39 4.10
CA HIS A 28 -8.10 0.68 5.29
C HIS A 28 -7.52 1.24 6.60
N ALA A 29 -6.24 1.60 6.60
CA ALA A 29 -5.59 2.23 7.76
C ALA A 29 -6.20 3.58 8.07
N TYR A 30 -6.43 4.42 7.06
CA TYR A 30 -7.10 5.71 7.18
C TYR A 30 -8.51 5.56 7.75
N MET A 31 -9.32 4.65 7.22
CA MET A 31 -10.68 4.39 7.71
C MET A 31 -10.68 3.93 9.17
N LYS A 32 -9.74 3.08 9.56
CA LYS A 32 -9.58 2.63 10.95
C LYS A 32 -9.21 3.80 11.86
N GLN A 33 -8.26 4.62 11.48
CA GLN A 33 -7.82 5.79 12.24
C GLN A 33 -8.96 6.82 12.39
N SER A 34 -9.66 7.14 11.29
CA SER A 34 -10.81 8.06 11.32
C SER A 34 -11.89 7.56 12.26
N MET A 35 -12.21 6.26 12.24
CA MET A 35 -13.20 5.68 13.15
C MET A 35 -12.75 5.71 14.62
N GLN A 36 -11.46 5.54 14.90
CA GLN A 36 -10.90 5.68 16.26
C GLN A 36 -11.02 7.13 16.74
N THR A 37 -10.70 8.11 15.88
CA THR A 37 -10.87 9.53 16.22
C THR A 37 -12.33 9.88 16.48
N ILE A 38 -13.26 9.41 15.64
CA ILE A 38 -14.70 9.58 15.84
C ILE A 38 -15.16 8.97 17.18
N GLN A 39 -14.64 7.80 17.54
CA GLN A 39 -14.92 7.15 18.83
C GLN A 39 -14.41 7.99 20.01
N GLN A 40 -13.22 8.55 19.91
CA GLN A 40 -12.64 9.43 20.93
C GLN A 40 -13.46 10.73 21.10
N LEU A 41 -13.85 11.37 19.98
CA LEU A 41 -14.70 12.56 19.99
C LEU A 41 -16.09 12.26 20.58
N LEU A 42 -16.64 11.07 20.30
CA LEU A 42 -17.89 10.63 20.92
C LEU A 42 -17.74 10.51 22.43
N SER A 43 -16.69 9.86 22.92
CA SER A 43 -16.47 9.70 24.37
C SER A 43 -16.28 11.07 25.07
N LEU A 44 -15.56 12.00 24.43
CA LEU A 44 -15.40 13.37 24.91
C LEU A 44 -16.72 14.12 24.95
N SER A 45 -17.56 13.97 23.92
CA SER A 45 -18.88 14.59 23.85
C SER A 45 -19.81 14.06 24.91
N ILE A 46 -19.79 12.76 25.19
CA ILE A 46 -20.53 12.13 26.28
C ILE A 46 -20.08 12.69 27.66
N ALA A 47 -18.76 12.86 27.82
CA ALA A 47 -18.21 13.46 29.04
C ALA A 47 -18.69 14.91 29.25
N LYS A 48 -18.62 15.74 28.19
CA LYS A 48 -19.10 17.12 28.24
C LYS A 48 -20.61 17.21 28.50
N GLU A 49 -21.41 16.39 27.81
CA GLU A 49 -22.86 16.33 28.02
C GLU A 49 -23.20 15.93 29.48
N SER A 50 -22.53 14.92 30.02
CA SER A 50 -22.74 14.46 31.38
C SER A 50 -22.36 15.52 32.41
N SER A 51 -21.30 16.29 32.17
CA SER A 51 -20.88 17.39 33.01
C SER A 51 -21.91 18.53 33.03
N LEU A 52 -22.39 18.94 31.85
CA LEU A 52 -23.43 19.94 31.70
C LEU A 52 -24.75 19.51 32.38
N ARG A 53 -25.13 18.26 32.22
CA ARG A 53 -26.31 17.66 32.84
C ARG A 53 -26.18 17.60 34.33
N ASN A 54 -25.00 17.27 34.87
CA ASN A 54 -24.74 17.27 36.32
C ASN A 54 -24.77 18.69 36.91
N TYR A 55 -24.25 19.68 36.17
CA TYR A 55 -24.28 21.08 36.60
C TYR A 55 -25.69 21.66 36.63
N SER A 56 -26.58 21.26 35.72
CA SER A 56 -27.97 21.71 35.64
C SER A 56 -28.89 21.11 36.74
N LEU A 57 -28.41 20.11 37.48
CA LEU A 57 -29.19 19.53 38.57
C LEU A 57 -29.17 20.44 39.80
N PRO A 58 -30.32 20.66 40.49
CA PRO A 58 -30.36 21.42 41.70
C PRO A 58 -29.44 20.82 42.77
N GLN A 59 -28.55 21.65 43.30
CA GLN A 59 -27.64 21.25 44.37
C GLN A 59 -28.43 20.99 45.64
N ASN A 60 -28.69 19.73 45.93
CA ASN A 60 -29.30 19.34 47.20
C ASN A 60 -28.19 18.90 48.17
N PRO A 61 -28.03 19.51 49.34
CA PRO A 61 -26.98 19.15 50.30
C PRO A 61 -27.05 17.68 50.78
N LYS A 62 -28.20 17.02 50.60
CA LYS A 62 -28.37 15.58 50.92
C LYS A 62 -27.89 14.61 49.81
N ASN A 63 -27.50 15.11 48.67
CA ASN A 63 -26.99 14.23 47.61
C ASN A 63 -25.51 13.94 47.82
N PRO A 64 -25.09 12.68 47.90
CA PRO A 64 -23.69 12.31 48.10
C PRO A 64 -22.86 12.84 46.91
N ARG A 65 -21.85 13.64 47.22
CA ARG A 65 -20.81 14.00 46.25
C ARG A 65 -20.00 12.76 45.96
N ILE A 66 -19.77 12.44 44.70
CA ILE A 66 -18.78 11.40 44.34
C ILE A 66 -17.40 12.03 44.56
N ILE A 67 -16.69 11.57 45.58
CA ILE A 67 -15.35 12.04 45.92
C ILE A 67 -14.37 10.99 45.40
N TYR A 68 -13.46 11.42 44.52
CA TYR A 68 -12.40 10.58 44.06
C TYR A 68 -11.16 10.76 44.94
N ARG A 69 -10.69 9.70 45.59
CA ARG A 69 -9.44 9.70 46.35
C ARG A 69 -8.59 8.52 45.96
N HIS A 70 -7.28 8.71 45.95
CA HIS A 70 -6.34 7.57 45.79
C HIS A 70 -6.46 6.66 47.01
N ALA A 71 -6.44 5.36 46.81
CA ALA A 71 -6.54 4.34 47.87
C ALA A 71 -5.49 4.57 48.98
N ASN A 72 -4.30 5.09 48.61
CA ASN A 72 -3.21 5.39 49.54
C ASN A 72 -3.44 6.66 50.39
N GLN A 73 -4.47 7.44 50.09
CA GLN A 73 -4.79 8.69 50.79
C GLN A 73 -5.97 8.54 51.76
N ILE A 74 -6.52 7.32 51.88
CA ILE A 74 -7.67 7.02 52.76
C ILE A 74 -7.13 6.22 53.96
N THR A 75 -7.24 6.77 55.16
CA THR A 75 -6.89 6.03 56.36
C THR A 75 -7.95 4.97 56.67
N GLU A 76 -7.59 3.93 57.40
CA GLU A 76 -8.51 2.83 57.74
C GLU A 76 -9.72 3.33 58.55
N GLU A 77 -9.53 4.37 59.35
CA GLU A 77 -10.61 5.02 60.17
C GLU A 77 -11.59 5.78 59.25
N GLU A 78 -11.10 6.53 58.26
CA GLU A 78 -11.94 7.19 57.26
C GLU A 78 -12.69 6.18 56.40
N ARG A 79 -12.08 5.02 56.10
CA ARG A 79 -12.73 3.93 55.37
C ARG A 79 -13.91 3.32 56.11
N LYS A 80 -13.83 3.23 57.43
CA LYS A 80 -14.94 2.76 58.29
C LYS A 80 -16.08 3.81 58.44
N GLN A 81 -15.76 5.11 58.28
CA GLN A 81 -16.72 6.19 58.34
C GLN A 81 -17.42 6.49 57.01
N LEU A 82 -16.87 5.99 55.87
CA LEU A 82 -17.47 6.17 54.56
C LEU A 82 -18.77 5.34 54.45
N LYS A 83 -19.88 6.01 54.70
CA LYS A 83 -21.24 5.49 54.47
C LYS A 83 -21.54 5.53 52.96
N GLY A 84 -21.09 4.58 52.19
CA GLY A 84 -21.38 4.49 50.77
C GLY A 84 -20.70 3.28 50.09
N ASP A 85 -21.20 2.88 48.92
CA ASP A 85 -20.60 1.83 48.14
C ASP A 85 -19.23 2.30 47.64
N THR A 86 -18.16 1.64 48.09
CA THR A 86 -16.82 1.85 47.55
C THR A 86 -16.66 0.99 46.32
N ILE A 87 -16.41 1.60 45.17
CA ILE A 87 -16.18 0.90 43.92
C ILE A 87 -14.69 0.98 43.60
N ASN A 88 -14.07 -0.19 43.39
CA ASN A 88 -12.71 -0.26 42.95
C ASN A 88 -12.66 0.01 41.43
N LEU A 89 -12.13 1.16 41.04
CA LEU A 89 -12.01 1.57 39.62
C LEU A 89 -11.20 0.58 38.81
N ASN A 90 -10.15 -0.02 39.37
CA ASN A 90 -9.35 -1.04 38.69
C ASN A 90 -10.18 -2.28 38.30
N SER A 91 -11.20 -2.62 39.11
CA SER A 91 -12.09 -3.73 38.81
C SER A 91 -12.99 -3.47 37.58
N LEU A 92 -13.30 -2.22 37.29
CA LEU A 92 -14.05 -1.85 36.08
C LEU A 92 -13.20 -1.95 34.83
N VAL A 93 -11.92 -1.59 34.90
CA VAL A 93 -10.97 -1.73 33.81
C VAL A 93 -10.65 -3.24 33.58
N SER A 94 -10.40 -3.99 34.64
CA SER A 94 -10.07 -5.43 34.55
C SER A 94 -11.22 -6.27 34.00
N ARG A 95 -12.47 -5.84 34.16
CA ARG A 95 -13.67 -6.50 33.62
C ARG A 95 -14.03 -6.02 32.21
N ASN A 96 -13.17 -5.23 31.55
CA ASN A 96 -13.43 -4.62 30.24
C ASN A 96 -14.71 -3.77 30.17
N ILE A 97 -15.16 -3.23 31.31
CA ILE A 97 -16.31 -2.32 31.37
C ILE A 97 -15.88 -0.92 30.91
N SER A 98 -14.62 -0.57 31.09
CA SER A 98 -14.00 0.68 30.65
C SER A 98 -12.59 0.42 30.11
N ASN A 99 -12.15 1.21 29.15
CA ASN A 99 -10.80 1.05 28.57
C ASN A 99 -9.70 1.68 29.44
N ASN A 100 -10.07 2.63 30.27
CA ASN A 100 -9.14 3.31 31.17
C ASN A 100 -9.86 3.88 32.40
N MET A 101 -9.07 4.39 33.36
CA MET A 101 -9.56 4.95 34.61
C MET A 101 -10.46 6.16 34.39
N ALA A 102 -10.16 7.04 33.45
CA ALA A 102 -10.97 8.23 33.17
C ALA A 102 -12.36 7.82 32.65
N GLU A 103 -12.43 6.84 31.79
CA GLU A 103 -13.68 6.28 31.27
C GLU A 103 -14.50 5.61 32.39
N ALA A 104 -13.83 4.88 33.30
CA ALA A 104 -14.47 4.29 34.48
C ALA A 104 -15.14 5.36 35.37
N ILE A 105 -14.45 6.48 35.58
CA ILE A 105 -15.01 7.63 36.33
C ILE A 105 -16.24 8.20 35.63
N LEU A 106 -16.19 8.36 34.30
CA LEU A 106 -17.33 8.86 33.53
C LEU A 106 -18.53 7.91 33.60
N GLN A 107 -18.33 6.62 33.58
CA GLN A 107 -19.39 5.62 33.67
C GLN A 107 -20.05 5.64 35.06
N LEU A 108 -19.26 5.80 36.14
CA LEU A 108 -19.79 5.97 37.46
C LEU A 108 -20.60 7.29 37.60
N GLN A 109 -20.11 8.36 36.98
CA GLN A 109 -20.88 9.62 36.94
C GLN A 109 -22.23 9.44 36.23
N GLN A 110 -22.24 8.68 35.11
CA GLN A 110 -23.48 8.33 34.41
C GLN A 110 -24.44 7.53 35.28
N ASP A 111 -23.96 6.54 36.05
CA ASP A 111 -24.77 5.78 36.97
C ASP A 111 -25.43 6.72 38.04
N GLY A 112 -24.65 7.68 38.55
CA GLY A 112 -25.16 8.69 39.46
C GLY A 112 -26.28 9.54 38.86
N LEU A 113 -26.13 9.93 37.58
CA LEU A 113 -27.13 10.71 36.85
C LEU A 113 -28.40 9.88 36.57
N ILE A 114 -28.23 8.61 36.19
CA ILE A 114 -29.35 7.69 35.96
C ILE A 114 -30.15 7.46 37.24
N LYS A 115 -29.48 7.26 38.38
CA LYS A 115 -30.15 7.17 39.70
C LYS A 115 -31.00 8.40 40.02
N LYS A 116 -30.56 9.59 39.59
CA LYS A 116 -31.29 10.85 39.69
C LYS A 116 -32.35 11.04 38.61
N LYS A 117 -32.66 10.03 37.83
CA LYS A 117 -33.57 10.05 36.65
C LYS A 117 -33.19 11.10 35.58
N SER A 118 -31.94 11.52 35.57
CA SER A 118 -31.40 12.43 34.59
C SER A 118 -30.76 11.61 33.46
N PHE A 119 -31.55 11.32 32.42
CA PHE A 119 -31.11 10.52 31.27
C PHE A 119 -30.38 11.36 30.24
N ILE A 120 -29.57 10.72 29.39
CA ILE A 120 -28.82 11.36 28.33
C ILE A 120 -29.74 12.02 27.31
N GLN A 121 -29.42 13.26 26.92
CA GLN A 121 -30.17 14.02 25.93
C GLN A 121 -29.47 13.97 24.59
N LEU A 122 -29.99 13.14 23.66
CA LEU A 122 -29.35 12.96 22.36
C LEU A 122 -29.23 14.25 21.56
N THR A 123 -30.17 15.18 21.68
CA THR A 123 -30.12 16.48 20.99
C THR A 123 -28.93 17.32 21.43
N LYS A 124 -28.67 17.37 22.75
CA LYS A 124 -27.52 18.08 23.31
C LYS A 124 -26.22 17.36 22.96
N LEU A 125 -26.24 16.03 23.07
CA LEU A 125 -25.08 15.23 22.68
C LEU A 125 -24.71 15.43 21.20
N ASP A 126 -25.68 15.44 20.28
CA ASP A 126 -25.46 15.70 18.85
C ASP A 126 -24.87 17.09 18.59
N SER A 127 -25.39 18.10 19.28
CA SER A 127 -24.85 19.47 19.18
C SER A 127 -23.39 19.56 19.64
N ILE A 128 -23.07 18.96 20.79
CA ILE A 128 -21.70 18.93 21.31
C ILE A 128 -20.80 18.12 20.36
N PHE A 129 -21.27 16.97 19.90
CA PHE A 129 -20.50 16.11 18.99
C PHE A 129 -20.20 16.79 17.65
N ARG A 130 -21.16 17.52 17.08
CA ARG A 130 -20.93 18.37 15.89
C ARG A 130 -19.88 19.44 16.14
N GLN A 131 -19.91 20.06 17.29
CA GLN A 131 -18.92 21.07 17.67
C GLN A 131 -17.52 20.45 17.77
N GLU A 132 -17.39 19.27 18.39
CA GLU A 132 -16.12 18.56 18.48
C GLU A 132 -15.59 18.12 17.09
N LEU A 133 -16.47 17.60 16.22
CA LEU A 133 -16.13 17.27 14.83
C LEU A 133 -15.62 18.49 14.07
N ASN A 134 -16.30 19.63 14.20
CA ASN A 134 -15.89 20.89 13.56
C ASN A 134 -14.54 21.38 14.09
N THR A 135 -14.32 21.29 15.41
CA THR A 135 -13.04 21.67 16.02
C THR A 135 -11.89 20.78 15.54
N ALA A 136 -12.17 19.52 15.27
CA ALA A 136 -11.22 18.57 14.69
C ALA A 136 -11.09 18.65 13.16
N ASN A 137 -11.79 19.61 12.51
CA ASN A 137 -11.87 19.75 11.04
C ASN A 137 -12.40 18.48 10.34
N ILE A 138 -13.22 17.68 11.00
CA ILE A 138 -13.80 16.45 10.45
C ILE A 138 -15.21 16.74 9.94
N ASN A 139 -15.37 16.80 8.62
CA ASN A 139 -16.68 17.02 7.99
C ASN A 139 -17.29 15.70 7.53
N ILE A 140 -18.12 15.10 8.38
CA ILE A 140 -18.80 13.82 8.12
C ILE A 140 -20.29 13.92 8.43
N SER A 141 -21.09 13.19 7.66
CA SER A 141 -22.48 12.94 8.02
C SER A 141 -22.54 11.81 9.03
N HIS A 142 -23.30 12.01 10.10
CA HIS A 142 -23.40 11.02 11.17
C HIS A 142 -24.82 10.85 11.69
N GLN A 143 -25.04 9.71 12.33
CA GLN A 143 -26.27 9.37 13.06
C GLN A 143 -25.87 8.75 14.39
N ILE A 144 -26.34 9.32 15.49
CA ILE A 144 -26.14 8.80 16.86
C ILE A 144 -27.35 7.91 17.19
N LEU A 145 -27.06 6.70 17.66
CA LEU A 145 -28.02 5.68 18.04
C LEU A 145 -27.88 5.39 19.53
N LEU A 146 -28.97 5.42 20.24
CA LEU A 146 -29.08 4.95 21.63
C LEU A 146 -29.75 3.60 21.64
N TYR A 147 -29.07 2.60 22.17
CA TYR A 147 -29.55 1.22 22.32
C TYR A 147 -29.95 0.97 23.77
N ASP A 148 -31.00 0.19 23.96
CA ASP A 148 -31.42 -0.37 25.26
C ASP A 148 -31.12 -1.88 25.21
N LYS A 149 -30.38 -2.40 26.20
CA LYS A 149 -29.98 -3.82 26.32
C LYS A 149 -29.38 -4.43 25.05
N ASP A 150 -28.41 -3.74 24.42
CA ASP A 150 -27.57 -4.16 23.27
C ASP A 150 -28.27 -4.31 21.92
N THR A 151 -29.58 -4.40 21.86
CA THR A 151 -30.24 -4.87 20.61
C THR A 151 -31.29 -3.93 20.05
N ILE A 152 -31.95 -3.14 20.87
CA ILE A 152 -33.11 -2.33 20.45
C ILE A 152 -32.71 -0.85 20.37
N VAL A 153 -32.81 -0.25 19.20
CA VAL A 153 -32.63 1.19 19.02
C VAL A 153 -33.80 1.92 19.69
N LYS A 154 -33.53 2.60 20.79
CA LYS A 154 -34.52 3.38 21.54
C LYS A 154 -34.73 4.77 20.93
N GLN A 155 -33.68 5.41 20.54
CA GLN A 155 -33.69 6.73 19.93
C GLN A 155 -32.56 6.87 18.90
N SER A 156 -32.78 7.72 17.91
CA SER A 156 -31.75 8.08 16.94
C SER A 156 -31.83 9.56 16.61
N ILE A 157 -30.69 10.19 16.40
CA ILE A 157 -30.58 11.58 15.94
C ILE A 157 -29.50 11.71 14.86
N GLY A 158 -29.69 12.67 13.96
CA GLY A 158 -28.83 12.85 12.78
C GLY A 158 -29.35 12.11 11.57
N ALA A 159 -28.79 12.42 10.41
CA ALA A 159 -29.18 11.80 9.14
C ALA A 159 -27.95 11.37 8.36
N LEU A 160 -28.06 10.22 7.72
CA LEU A 160 -27.08 9.73 6.77
C LEU A 160 -27.63 9.87 5.35
N PRO A 161 -26.79 10.20 4.36
CA PRO A 161 -27.20 10.22 2.96
C PRO A 161 -27.70 8.84 2.54
N THR A 162 -28.79 8.80 1.76
CA THR A 162 -29.41 7.56 1.28
C THR A 162 -28.47 6.72 0.40
N ASN A 163 -27.52 7.37 -0.27
CA ASN A 163 -26.55 6.73 -1.18
C ASN A 163 -25.13 6.63 -0.59
N ALA A 164 -25.00 6.64 0.74
CA ALA A 164 -23.70 6.56 1.38
C ALA A 164 -23.09 5.16 1.24
N LEU A 165 -22.02 5.05 0.43
CA LEU A 165 -21.31 3.79 0.18
C LEU A 165 -20.36 3.38 1.33
N PHE A 166 -19.97 4.34 2.17
CA PHE A 166 -18.90 4.14 3.18
C PHE A 166 -19.41 4.38 4.60
N ILE A 167 -20.56 3.81 4.95
CA ILE A 167 -21.07 3.89 6.32
C ILE A 167 -20.31 2.90 7.20
N LYS A 168 -19.67 3.42 8.23
CA LYS A 168 -19.03 2.64 9.29
C LYS A 168 -19.70 2.93 10.63
N LYS A 169 -19.61 1.96 11.55
CA LYS A 169 -20.13 2.07 12.91
C LYS A 169 -18.97 2.15 13.89
N THR A 170 -19.10 3.01 14.90
CA THR A 170 -18.18 3.01 16.04
C THR A 170 -18.43 1.77 16.92
N GLN A 171 -17.53 1.52 17.84
CA GLN A 171 -17.82 0.55 18.91
C GLN A 171 -18.97 1.04 19.78
N LEU A 172 -19.70 0.09 20.36
CA LEU A 172 -20.73 0.41 21.35
C LEU A 172 -20.09 1.02 22.58
N TYR A 173 -20.52 2.23 22.93
CA TYR A 173 -20.05 2.92 24.12
C TYR A 173 -21.06 2.74 25.25
N PRO A 174 -20.71 2.08 26.35
CA PRO A 174 -21.64 1.84 27.46
C PRO A 174 -21.96 3.15 28.23
N ILE A 175 -23.21 3.31 28.61
CA ILE A 175 -23.67 4.39 29.44
C ILE A 175 -23.92 3.83 30.85
N GLY A 176 -22.98 4.13 31.76
CA GLY A 176 -22.95 3.56 33.09
C GLY A 176 -22.34 2.16 33.17
N THR A 177 -22.11 1.69 34.39
CA THR A 177 -21.40 0.43 34.66
C THR A 177 -22.28 -0.80 34.52
N LYS A 178 -23.59 -0.64 34.40
CA LYS A 178 -24.56 -1.75 34.39
C LYS A 178 -24.82 -2.33 33.02
N GLY A 179 -24.28 -1.72 31.93
CA GLY A 179 -24.49 -2.19 30.57
C GLY A 179 -25.95 -2.23 30.12
N LEU A 180 -26.77 -1.28 30.62
CA LEU A 180 -28.20 -1.21 30.25
C LEU A 180 -28.45 -0.37 29.00
N GLN A 181 -27.58 0.60 28.76
CA GLN A 181 -27.67 1.51 27.61
C GLN A 181 -26.32 1.64 26.92
N PHE A 182 -26.35 1.74 25.58
CA PHE A 182 -25.19 1.92 24.75
C PHE A 182 -25.43 3.01 23.73
N ILE A 183 -24.37 3.74 23.41
CA ILE A 183 -24.38 4.70 22.30
C ILE A 183 -23.43 4.21 21.20
N GLN A 184 -23.88 4.35 19.97
CA GLN A 184 -23.11 4.05 18.77
C GLN A 184 -23.33 5.16 17.76
N VAL A 185 -22.27 5.55 17.07
CA VAL A 185 -22.34 6.46 15.94
C VAL A 185 -22.19 5.67 14.63
N LYS A 186 -23.12 5.88 13.72
CA LYS A 186 -22.93 5.57 12.31
C LYS A 186 -22.38 6.81 11.63
N ALA A 187 -21.23 6.69 10.98
CA ALA A 187 -20.60 7.80 10.28
C ALA A 187 -20.36 7.43 8.83
N ASN A 188 -20.62 8.34 7.93
CA ASN A 188 -20.22 8.26 6.55
C ASN A 188 -18.94 9.07 6.38
N VAL A 189 -17.81 8.37 6.17
CA VAL A 189 -16.52 8.98 5.86
C VAL A 189 -16.38 9.03 4.35
N PRO A 190 -16.58 10.19 3.70
CA PRO A 190 -16.55 10.28 2.26
C PRO A 190 -15.14 10.03 1.72
N PHE A 191 -15.07 9.40 0.55
CA PHE A 191 -13.78 9.11 -0.11
C PHE A 191 -12.99 10.39 -0.44
N SER A 192 -13.68 11.52 -0.63
CA SER A 192 -13.05 12.83 -0.82
C SER A 192 -12.16 13.25 0.36
N SER A 193 -12.56 12.96 1.59
CA SER A 193 -11.76 13.25 2.79
C SER A 193 -10.47 12.43 2.80
N PHE A 194 -10.52 11.16 2.38
CA PHE A 194 -9.33 10.33 2.20
C PHE A 194 -8.39 10.93 1.16
N ILE A 195 -8.91 11.36 0.01
CA ILE A 195 -8.08 11.98 -1.03
C ILE A 195 -7.42 13.26 -0.52
N GLN A 196 -8.17 14.13 0.17
CA GLN A 196 -7.63 15.40 0.68
C GLN A 196 -6.50 15.20 1.70
N GLU A 197 -6.69 14.28 2.64
CA GLU A 197 -5.69 14.00 3.68
C GLU A 197 -4.46 13.24 3.15
N MET A 198 -4.66 12.38 2.15
CA MET A 198 -3.60 11.55 1.56
C MET A 198 -3.06 12.11 0.23
N LEU A 199 -3.44 13.34 -0.15
CA LEU A 199 -3.11 13.93 -1.45
C LEU A 199 -1.61 13.90 -1.74
N GLN A 200 -0.77 14.26 -0.77
CA GLN A 200 0.67 14.26 -0.93
C GLN A 200 1.20 12.86 -1.24
N ILE A 201 0.79 11.86 -0.47
CA ILE A 201 1.20 10.46 -0.65
C ILE A 201 0.72 9.91 -2.00
N LEU A 202 -0.48 10.30 -2.43
CA LEU A 202 -1.02 9.91 -3.74
C LEU A 202 -0.21 10.52 -4.89
N ILE A 203 0.14 11.80 -4.79
CA ILE A 203 0.98 12.49 -5.78
C ILE A 203 2.35 11.83 -5.87
N GLU A 204 3.02 11.58 -4.74
CA GLU A 204 4.32 10.91 -4.69
C GLU A 204 4.25 9.50 -5.32
N SER A 205 3.20 8.75 -5.05
CA SER A 205 2.97 7.41 -5.63
C SER A 205 2.79 7.47 -7.14
N ILE A 206 2.01 8.42 -7.65
CA ILE A 206 1.79 8.62 -9.08
C ILE A 206 3.10 9.02 -9.77
N LEU A 207 3.84 9.95 -9.19
CA LEU A 207 5.12 10.41 -9.73
C LEU A 207 6.14 9.27 -9.82
N LEU A 208 6.25 8.45 -8.77
CA LEU A 208 7.10 7.26 -8.78
C LEU A 208 6.71 6.28 -9.89
N THR A 209 5.41 6.08 -10.09
CA THR A 209 4.89 5.21 -11.16
C THR A 209 5.28 5.72 -12.53
N ILE A 210 5.15 7.02 -12.78
CA ILE A 210 5.52 7.65 -14.05
C ILE A 210 7.02 7.47 -14.31
N ILE A 211 7.87 7.67 -13.30
CA ILE A 211 9.32 7.48 -13.42
C ILE A 211 9.66 6.04 -13.82
N ILE A 212 9.07 5.06 -13.11
CA ILE A 212 9.33 3.64 -13.39
C ILE A 212 8.83 3.26 -14.79
N LEU A 213 7.65 3.72 -15.19
CA LEU A 213 7.10 3.46 -16.52
C LEU A 213 8.00 4.08 -17.61
N GLY A 214 8.46 5.31 -17.42
CA GLY A 214 9.40 5.98 -18.31
C GLY A 214 10.71 5.21 -18.46
N TYR A 215 11.25 4.67 -17.35
CA TYR A 215 12.45 3.84 -17.37
C TYR A 215 12.23 2.53 -18.12
N VAL A 216 11.10 1.86 -17.93
CA VAL A 216 10.75 0.62 -18.65
C VAL A 216 10.65 0.88 -20.17
N ILE A 217 9.99 1.98 -20.56
CA ILE A 217 9.89 2.38 -21.97
C ILE A 217 11.30 2.66 -22.55
N PHE A 218 12.14 3.39 -21.82
CA PHE A 218 13.52 3.66 -22.22
C PHE A 218 14.33 2.36 -22.43
N LEU A 219 14.20 1.39 -21.51
CA LEU A 219 14.85 0.09 -21.64
C LEU A 219 14.39 -0.65 -22.91
N VAL A 220 13.09 -0.71 -23.18
CA VAL A 220 12.51 -1.37 -24.35
C VAL A 220 13.05 -0.74 -25.64
N ILE A 221 13.06 0.60 -25.72
CA ILE A 221 13.59 1.32 -26.89
C ILE A 221 15.08 1.04 -27.08
N THR A 222 15.86 1.02 -25.99
CA THR A 222 17.31 0.77 -26.02
C THR A 222 17.61 -0.63 -26.50
N ILE A 223 16.87 -1.63 -26.02
CA ILE A 223 16.99 -3.03 -26.46
C ILE A 223 16.66 -3.14 -27.95
N HIS A 224 15.60 -2.51 -28.41
CA HIS A 224 15.23 -2.52 -29.83
C HIS A 224 16.29 -1.86 -30.73
N LYS A 225 16.88 -0.74 -30.30
CA LYS A 225 17.96 -0.09 -31.04
C LYS A 225 19.20 -0.98 -31.12
N LYS A 226 19.61 -1.61 -30.00
CA LYS A 226 20.72 -2.55 -29.97
C LYS A 226 20.47 -3.74 -30.89
N ASP A 227 19.31 -4.37 -30.86
CA ASP A 227 18.94 -5.50 -31.72
C ASP A 227 19.01 -5.13 -33.20
N LYS A 228 18.53 -3.97 -33.61
CA LYS A 228 18.63 -3.46 -34.98
C LYS A 228 20.09 -3.25 -35.41
N LEU A 229 20.93 -2.74 -34.54
CA LEU A 229 22.36 -2.55 -34.80
C LEU A 229 23.07 -3.90 -34.94
N PHE A 230 22.76 -4.89 -34.10
CA PHE A 230 23.30 -6.25 -34.21
C PHE A 230 22.94 -6.88 -35.53
N LYS A 231 21.68 -6.84 -35.95
CA LYS A 231 21.24 -7.39 -37.23
C LYS A 231 21.92 -6.72 -38.44
N ARG A 232 22.13 -5.41 -38.37
CA ARG A 232 22.87 -4.68 -39.42
C ARG A 232 24.32 -5.09 -39.48
N ARG A 233 25.00 -5.26 -38.32
CA ARG A 233 26.39 -5.75 -38.30
C ARG A 233 26.51 -7.17 -38.83
N GLU A 234 25.62 -8.05 -38.41
CA GLU A 234 25.59 -9.44 -38.93
C GLU A 234 25.37 -9.48 -40.46
N ALA A 235 24.44 -8.70 -40.99
CA ALA A 235 24.18 -8.58 -42.39
C ALA A 235 25.42 -8.03 -43.15
N SER A 236 26.08 -7.01 -42.60
CA SER A 236 27.30 -6.43 -43.19
C SER A 236 28.44 -7.44 -43.22
N VAL A 237 28.69 -8.15 -42.12
CA VAL A 237 29.74 -9.21 -42.06
C VAL A 237 29.43 -10.30 -43.04
N ASN A 238 28.19 -10.80 -43.09
CA ASN A 238 27.80 -11.85 -44.07
C ASN A 238 27.95 -11.38 -45.51
N GLY A 239 27.59 -10.13 -45.83
CA GLY A 239 27.79 -9.53 -47.16
C GLY A 239 29.26 -9.47 -47.53
N THR A 240 30.14 -8.92 -46.67
CA THR A 240 31.58 -8.81 -46.92
C THR A 240 32.22 -10.18 -47.17
N ILE A 241 31.81 -11.19 -46.42
CA ILE A 241 32.36 -12.55 -46.61
C ILE A 241 31.89 -13.16 -47.91
N HIS A 242 30.61 -12.98 -48.27
CA HIS A 242 30.11 -13.43 -49.57
C HIS A 242 30.90 -12.79 -50.73
N ASP A 243 31.17 -11.48 -50.62
CA ASP A 243 31.88 -10.71 -51.64
C ASP A 243 33.36 -11.08 -51.74
N LEU A 244 33.97 -11.58 -50.64
CA LEU A 244 35.32 -12.12 -50.65
C LEU A 244 35.40 -13.57 -51.20
N LYS A 245 34.39 -14.38 -50.87
CA LYS A 245 34.34 -15.78 -51.28
C LYS A 245 34.21 -15.95 -52.82
N SER A 246 33.44 -15.07 -53.46
CA SER A 246 33.21 -15.12 -54.91
C SER A 246 34.48 -14.97 -55.73
N PRO A 247 35.33 -13.93 -55.54
CA PRO A 247 36.57 -13.81 -56.29
C PRO A 247 37.60 -14.90 -55.94
N LEU A 248 37.65 -15.35 -54.67
CA LEU A 248 38.54 -16.46 -54.30
C LEU A 248 38.18 -17.77 -54.98
N ASN A 249 36.90 -18.10 -55.06
CA ASN A 249 36.45 -19.28 -55.80
C ASN A 249 36.77 -19.17 -57.30
N SER A 250 36.67 -17.96 -57.89
CA SER A 250 37.06 -17.72 -59.27
C SER A 250 38.59 -17.96 -59.51
N ILE A 251 39.42 -17.51 -58.54
CA ILE A 251 40.85 -17.71 -58.54
C ILE A 251 41.16 -19.22 -58.46
N ILE A 252 40.55 -19.97 -57.57
CA ILE A 252 40.70 -21.40 -57.39
C ILE A 252 40.34 -22.15 -58.72
N THR A 253 39.21 -21.74 -59.31
CA THR A 253 38.78 -22.33 -60.61
C THR A 253 39.76 -22.06 -61.72
N LEU A 254 40.29 -20.81 -61.80
CA LEU A 254 41.32 -20.45 -62.77
C LEU A 254 42.64 -21.25 -62.58
N MET A 255 43.06 -21.36 -61.28
CA MET A 255 44.28 -22.17 -60.98
C MET A 255 44.12 -23.63 -61.36
N SER A 256 42.97 -24.23 -61.07
CA SER A 256 42.68 -25.62 -61.49
C SER A 256 42.61 -25.78 -62.99
N PHE A 257 42.18 -24.77 -63.76
CA PHE A 257 42.21 -24.76 -65.20
C PHE A 257 43.67 -24.64 -65.78
N ILE A 258 44.49 -23.76 -65.23
CA ILE A 258 45.88 -23.55 -65.56
C ILE A 258 46.67 -24.84 -65.32
N LYS A 259 46.48 -25.49 -64.16
CA LYS A 259 47.12 -26.76 -63.78
C LYS A 259 46.93 -27.82 -64.82
N LYS A 260 45.77 -27.90 -65.47
CA LYS A 260 45.48 -28.89 -66.55
C LYS A 260 46.16 -28.57 -67.87
N LYS A 261 46.58 -27.34 -68.16
CA LYS A 261 47.16 -26.91 -69.45
C LYS A 261 48.64 -26.73 -69.40
N VAL A 262 49.30 -26.70 -68.28
CA VAL A 262 50.74 -26.50 -68.17
C VAL A 262 51.45 -27.85 -68.19
N PRO A 263 52.38 -28.08 -69.12
CA PRO A 263 53.07 -29.38 -69.26
C PRO A 263 54.30 -29.53 -68.36
N ASP A 264 54.81 -28.42 -67.80
CA ASP A 264 55.98 -28.40 -66.93
C ASP A 264 55.63 -28.75 -65.47
N ILE A 265 56.33 -29.79 -64.95
CA ILE A 265 56.10 -30.34 -63.62
C ILE A 265 56.35 -29.31 -62.52
N HIS A 266 57.36 -28.43 -62.67
CA HIS A 266 57.68 -27.43 -61.67
C HIS A 266 56.59 -26.35 -61.57
N THR A 267 56.08 -25.89 -62.71
CA THR A 267 54.99 -24.92 -62.79
C THR A 267 53.66 -25.51 -62.27
N GLN A 268 53.41 -26.83 -62.56
CA GLN A 268 52.23 -27.52 -61.96
C GLN A 268 52.28 -27.55 -60.45
N GLN A 269 53.46 -27.80 -59.84
CA GLN A 269 53.63 -27.78 -58.37
C GLN A 269 53.39 -26.38 -57.77
N LEU A 270 53.84 -25.31 -58.44
CA LEU A 270 53.58 -23.93 -58.02
C LEU A 270 52.10 -23.57 -58.06
N VAL A 271 51.41 -23.97 -59.13
CA VAL A 271 49.96 -23.74 -59.26
C VAL A 271 49.19 -24.52 -58.20
N GLU A 272 49.56 -25.77 -57.91
CA GLU A 272 48.95 -26.60 -56.90
C GLU A 272 49.16 -26.00 -55.48
N ASN A 273 50.35 -25.52 -55.21
CA ASN A 273 50.60 -24.84 -53.91
C ASN A 273 49.77 -23.57 -53.77
N THR A 274 49.61 -22.76 -54.82
CA THR A 274 48.79 -21.53 -54.80
C THR A 274 47.30 -21.87 -54.68
N GLU A 275 46.80 -22.92 -55.35
CA GLU A 275 45.41 -23.41 -55.17
C GLU A 275 45.15 -23.86 -53.77
N ARG A 276 46.07 -24.61 -53.11
CA ARG A 276 45.96 -25.02 -51.71
C ARG A 276 45.96 -23.82 -50.78
N GLN A 277 46.80 -22.79 -51.04
CA GLN A 277 46.79 -21.56 -50.20
C GLN A 277 45.49 -20.81 -50.37
N ALA A 278 44.92 -20.65 -51.54
CA ALA A 278 43.63 -20.03 -51.77
C ALA A 278 42.48 -20.76 -51.06
N GLN A 279 42.51 -22.13 -51.15
CA GLN A 279 41.52 -22.97 -50.45
C GLN A 279 41.63 -22.82 -48.92
N LYS A 280 42.87 -22.72 -48.39
CA LYS A 280 43.12 -22.50 -46.99
C LYS A 280 42.53 -21.14 -46.53
N LEU A 281 42.72 -20.08 -47.32
CA LEU A 281 42.13 -18.76 -47.06
C LEU A 281 40.61 -18.81 -47.05
N VAL A 282 39.95 -19.53 -47.97
CA VAL A 282 38.48 -19.70 -47.94
C VAL A 282 38.04 -20.36 -46.65
N ASN A 283 38.73 -21.43 -46.22
CA ASN A 283 38.41 -22.15 -44.98
C ASN A 283 38.63 -21.27 -43.72
N GLU A 284 39.69 -20.45 -43.69
CA GLU A 284 39.95 -19.51 -42.60
C GLU A 284 38.87 -18.41 -42.51
N ILE A 285 38.41 -17.88 -43.66
CA ILE A 285 37.32 -16.91 -43.73
C ILE A 285 36.00 -17.53 -43.19
N GLU A 286 35.72 -18.81 -43.56
CA GLU A 286 34.55 -19.52 -43.04
C GLU A 286 34.65 -19.78 -41.53
N ALA A 287 35.82 -20.15 -41.01
CA ALA A 287 36.05 -20.33 -39.58
C ALA A 287 35.87 -19.01 -38.79
N LEU A 288 36.41 -17.90 -39.32
CA LEU A 288 36.21 -16.57 -38.74
C LEU A 288 34.71 -16.18 -38.69
N LEU A 289 33.95 -16.53 -39.75
CA LEU A 289 32.51 -16.29 -39.79
C LEU A 289 31.77 -17.08 -38.71
N ILE A 290 32.10 -18.35 -38.51
CA ILE A 290 31.51 -19.20 -37.48
C ILE A 290 31.83 -18.65 -36.10
N THR A 291 33.10 -18.21 -35.88
CA THR A 291 33.50 -17.60 -34.59
C THR A 291 32.80 -16.28 -34.36
N ALA A 292 32.77 -15.38 -35.36
CA ALA A 292 32.05 -14.12 -35.26
C ALA A 292 30.54 -14.30 -34.96
N ARG A 293 29.91 -15.31 -35.57
CA ARG A 293 28.50 -15.67 -35.24
C ARG A 293 28.34 -16.22 -33.82
N LYS A 294 29.27 -17.05 -33.35
CA LYS A 294 29.27 -17.59 -31.99
C LYS A 294 29.45 -16.48 -30.97
N ASP A 295 30.38 -15.57 -31.13
CA ASP A 295 30.61 -14.46 -30.26
C ASP A 295 29.38 -13.52 -30.20
N LEU A 296 28.75 -13.25 -31.35
CA LEU A 296 27.50 -12.50 -31.44
C LEU A 296 26.34 -13.22 -30.71
N SER A 297 26.28 -14.55 -30.74
CA SER A 297 25.24 -15.32 -30.07
C SER A 297 25.49 -15.48 -28.56
N LEU A 298 26.75 -15.60 -28.14
CA LEU A 298 27.14 -15.72 -26.73
C LEU A 298 26.92 -14.42 -25.95
N ILE A 299 27.13 -13.24 -26.55
CA ILE A 299 26.80 -11.95 -25.95
C ILE A 299 25.30 -11.85 -25.65
N HIS A 300 24.47 -12.49 -26.47
CA HIS A 300 23.01 -12.52 -26.26
C HIS A 300 22.56 -13.48 -25.17
N ILE A 301 23.36 -14.46 -24.77
CA ILE A 301 23.01 -15.49 -23.77
C ILE A 301 23.68 -15.23 -22.43
N SER A 302 24.84 -14.59 -22.38
CA SER A 302 25.65 -14.45 -21.16
C SER A 302 25.41 -13.16 -20.35
N GLU A 303 24.78 -12.14 -20.92
CA GLU A 303 24.50 -10.88 -20.19
C GLU A 303 23.40 -10.96 -19.11
N PRO A 304 22.38 -11.83 -19.17
CA PRO A 304 21.35 -11.84 -18.11
C PRO A 304 21.70 -12.66 -16.86
N THR A 305 22.83 -13.33 -16.80
CA THR A 305 23.13 -14.29 -15.71
C THR A 305 24.40 -14.02 -14.92
N ARG A 306 24.93 -12.80 -14.93
CA ARG A 306 25.97 -12.46 -13.93
C ARG A 306 25.30 -12.21 -12.59
N PRO A 307 25.37 -13.11 -11.60
CA PRO A 307 24.96 -12.80 -10.25
C PRO A 307 25.90 -11.74 -9.71
N LEU A 308 25.36 -10.62 -9.28
CA LEU A 308 26.02 -9.68 -8.41
C LEU A 308 26.25 -10.38 -7.06
N TYR A 309 27.47 -10.92 -6.89
CA TYR A 309 27.96 -11.23 -5.55
C TYR A 309 28.29 -9.89 -4.87
N ILE A 310 27.50 -9.52 -3.89
CA ILE A 310 27.83 -8.63 -2.79
C ILE A 310 27.93 -9.49 -1.55
#